data_605048cace7b9399dad7ec21b654dff8
#
_entry.id   605048cace7b9399dad7ec21b654dff8
#
_cell.length_a   1.000
_cell.length_b   1.000
_cell.length_c   1.000
_cell.angle_alpha   90.00
_cell.angle_beta   90.00
_cell.angle_gamma   90.00
#
_symmetry.space_group_name_H-M   'P 1'
#
loop_
_entity.id
_entity.type
_entity.pdbx_description
1 polymer ?
#
loop_
_entity_poly.entity_id
_entity_poly.type
_entity_poly.pdbx_seq_one_letter_code
_entity_poly.pdbx_strand_id
1 'polypeptide(L)'
;MARDTIRNFCIIAHIDHGKSTLSDRMLELTDSVDKRTMTDQVLDDMDIEKERGITIKARAVTMRYKADDGKTYELNLIDTPGHVDFQYEVSRSLAACEGAVLVVDASQGVEAQTLANCYLALDHNLEVVPILNKIDLPSADPDAVAKEVEDVIGLPCMEAPRVSAKLGIGVKDVLECVVKDIPAPSGDADKPLKALIFDSIYDSYKGVIVYVRIFEGTVKPGDTIRLMSTGAEFQLVEVGHMGATSLTPCDHLEAGEVGYLTASIKTVRDTRVGDTVTLASNPTAEALPGFRTVTPMVFCGIYPADGADYPDLKDALEKLQLNDASLSFEPETSAALGFGFRCGFLGLLHMEIITERLEREFDLNLITTTPGVQYRLTLTDGTVEIIDNPASYPDPTRIVKQEEPFVNAHIYTPNDYVGPLMDLCQAKRGVMVDMKYMDETRVDLHYQLPLGEIVYDFFDAIKSRSRGYASYDYEWEGWHESKLVRLDFLLNGDPVDALSMIVFADNAYAKGRRICEKLKENIPRALFEIPIQAAVGGKIIARETVKAMRKDVLAKCYGGDITRKKKLLEKQKEGKKKMRQLGSVTLPSEAFTAVLKLDSDS
;
A
#
# COMPACT_ATOMS: atom_id res chain seq x y z
N MET A 1 22.55 -26.42 11.13
CA MET A 1 22.66 -27.46 10.05
C MET A 1 23.88 -27.18 9.20
N ALA A 2 24.32 -28.12 8.36
CA ALA A 2 25.39 -27.78 7.40
C ALA A 2 24.85 -26.74 6.40
N ARG A 3 25.58 -25.66 6.18
CA ARG A 3 25.17 -24.54 5.30
C ARG A 3 24.73 -25.01 3.90
N ASP A 4 25.35 -26.07 3.37
CA ASP A 4 25.00 -26.63 2.06
C ASP A 4 23.57 -27.17 1.96
N THR A 5 22.91 -27.40 3.10
CA THR A 5 21.54 -27.87 3.19
C THR A 5 20.54 -26.76 3.57
N ILE A 6 20.94 -25.48 3.53
CA ILE A 6 20.06 -24.33 3.74
C ILE A 6 19.63 -23.78 2.37
N ARG A 7 18.35 -23.38 2.26
CA ARG A 7 17.83 -22.64 1.10
C ARG A 7 16.97 -21.48 1.60
N ASN A 8 17.38 -20.26 1.27
CA ASN A 8 16.62 -19.05 1.57
C ASN A 8 15.97 -18.57 0.28
N PHE A 9 14.67 -18.54 0.26
CA PHE A 9 13.92 -18.19 -0.93
C PHE A 9 12.63 -17.45 -0.58
N CYS A 10 12.15 -16.68 -1.54
CA CYS A 10 10.84 -16.04 -1.47
C CYS A 10 9.92 -16.58 -2.57
N ILE A 11 8.64 -16.29 -2.45
CA ILE A 11 7.65 -16.53 -3.50
C ILE A 11 7.20 -15.18 -4.03
N ILE A 12 7.38 -14.97 -5.33
CA ILE A 12 6.93 -13.79 -6.05
C ILE A 12 5.83 -14.17 -7.04
N ALA A 13 4.80 -13.34 -7.12
CA ALA A 13 3.65 -13.62 -7.97
C ALA A 13 2.87 -12.33 -8.27
N HIS A 14 2.07 -12.35 -9.32
CA HIS A 14 0.99 -11.39 -9.46
C HIS A 14 -0.12 -11.68 -8.45
N ILE A 15 -0.98 -10.68 -8.18
CA ILE A 15 -2.16 -10.83 -7.33
C ILE A 15 -3.03 -11.97 -7.89
N ASP A 16 -3.60 -12.78 -7.01
CA ASP A 16 -4.46 -13.94 -7.34
C ASP A 16 -3.80 -15.09 -8.11
N HIS A 17 -2.49 -15.09 -8.38
CA HIS A 17 -1.80 -16.23 -9.00
C HIS A 17 -1.65 -17.45 -8.06
N GLY A 18 -2.06 -17.31 -6.79
CA GLY A 18 -2.13 -18.41 -5.83
C GLY A 18 -0.88 -18.58 -4.96
N LYS A 19 -0.15 -17.51 -4.71
CA LYS A 19 1.04 -17.45 -3.86
C LYS A 19 0.77 -18.02 -2.45
N SER A 20 -0.18 -17.43 -1.69
CA SER A 20 -0.48 -17.85 -0.31
C SER A 20 -0.99 -19.30 -0.23
N THR A 21 -1.79 -19.73 -1.23
CA THR A 21 -2.23 -21.13 -1.32
C THR A 21 -1.06 -22.09 -1.54
N LEU A 22 -0.06 -21.68 -2.33
CA LEU A 22 1.15 -22.50 -2.54
C LEU A 22 1.98 -22.57 -1.25
N SER A 23 2.17 -21.45 -0.57
CA SER A 23 2.85 -21.39 0.74
C SER A 23 2.20 -22.33 1.75
N ASP A 24 0.88 -22.34 1.84
CA ASP A 24 0.13 -23.26 2.71
C ASP A 24 0.41 -24.74 2.38
N ARG A 25 0.44 -25.10 1.09
CA ARG A 25 0.73 -26.49 0.66
C ARG A 25 2.18 -26.90 0.95
N MET A 26 3.13 -25.96 0.85
CA MET A 26 4.52 -26.22 1.26
C MET A 26 4.61 -26.47 2.77
N LEU A 27 3.92 -25.67 3.59
CA LEU A 27 3.86 -25.86 5.04
C LEU A 27 3.21 -27.20 5.43
N GLU A 28 2.15 -27.59 4.74
CA GLU A 28 1.47 -28.87 4.95
C GLU A 28 2.38 -30.05 4.60
N LEU A 29 3.08 -29.99 3.47
CA LEU A 29 3.93 -31.07 2.96
C LEU A 29 5.20 -31.26 3.80
N THR A 30 5.67 -30.19 4.46
CA THR A 30 6.83 -30.20 5.35
C THR A 30 6.47 -30.46 6.81
N ASP A 31 5.18 -30.74 7.12
CA ASP A 31 4.66 -30.88 8.49
C ASP A 31 5.05 -29.71 9.41
N SER A 32 5.20 -28.50 8.84
CA SER A 32 5.59 -27.29 9.59
C SER A 32 4.44 -26.69 10.41
N VAL A 33 3.21 -27.10 10.12
CA VAL A 33 1.98 -26.74 10.85
C VAL A 33 1.21 -28.00 11.22
N ASP A 34 0.70 -28.07 12.44
CA ASP A 34 -0.16 -29.19 12.86
C ASP A 34 -1.45 -29.18 12.01
N LYS A 35 -1.80 -30.33 11.44
CA LYS A 35 -3.02 -30.52 10.62
C LYS A 35 -4.32 -30.07 11.30
N ARG A 36 -4.33 -30.01 12.65
CA ARG A 36 -5.48 -29.56 13.44
C ARG A 36 -5.60 -28.04 13.52
N THR A 37 -4.48 -27.34 13.36
CA THR A 37 -4.39 -25.86 13.41
C THR A 37 -4.24 -25.25 12.01
N MET A 38 -4.16 -26.09 10.98
CA MET A 38 -4.09 -25.64 9.58
C MET A 38 -5.39 -24.93 9.22
N THR A 39 -5.25 -23.68 8.84
CA THR A 39 -6.32 -22.82 8.28
C THR A 39 -5.87 -22.36 6.90
N ASP A 40 -6.79 -21.88 6.08
CA ASP A 40 -6.42 -21.24 4.83
C ASP A 40 -5.62 -19.95 5.10
N GLN A 41 -4.59 -19.71 4.32
CA GLN A 41 -3.70 -18.53 4.44
C GLN A 41 -3.06 -18.42 5.84
N VAL A 42 -2.36 -19.49 6.26
CA VAL A 42 -1.72 -19.57 7.59
C VAL A 42 -0.68 -18.46 7.81
N LEU A 43 0.01 -18.04 6.76
CA LEU A 43 1.03 -16.99 6.85
C LEU A 43 0.42 -15.57 6.88
N ASP A 44 -0.82 -15.40 6.44
CA ASP A 44 -1.52 -14.12 6.51
C ASP A 44 -2.13 -13.97 7.93
N ASP A 45 -1.46 -13.20 8.79
CA ASP A 45 -1.84 -13.08 10.21
C ASP A 45 -2.96 -12.07 10.46
N MET A 46 -3.11 -11.07 9.58
CA MET A 46 -4.11 -10.03 9.73
C MET A 46 -5.46 -10.48 9.15
N ASP A 47 -6.55 -10.20 9.86
CA ASP A 47 -7.90 -10.47 9.34
C ASP A 47 -8.14 -9.75 8.01
N ILE A 48 -7.57 -8.55 7.84
CA ILE A 48 -7.64 -7.75 6.60
C ILE A 48 -6.98 -8.47 5.42
N GLU A 49 -5.85 -9.15 5.64
CA GLU A 49 -5.17 -9.94 4.61
C GLU A 49 -6.08 -11.06 4.10
N LYS A 50 -6.70 -11.80 5.03
CA LYS A 50 -7.62 -12.90 4.72
C LYS A 50 -8.91 -12.43 4.04
N GLU A 51 -9.49 -11.32 4.50
CA GLU A 51 -10.71 -10.76 3.92
C GLU A 51 -10.49 -10.25 2.49
N ARG A 52 -9.34 -9.62 2.24
CA ARG A 52 -8.97 -9.05 0.93
C ARG A 52 -8.27 -10.05 0.00
N GLY A 53 -7.82 -11.19 0.53
CA GLY A 53 -7.08 -12.21 -0.22
C GLY A 53 -5.69 -11.75 -0.68
N ILE A 54 -5.07 -10.78 0.02
CA ILE A 54 -3.76 -10.23 -0.32
C ILE A 54 -2.81 -10.31 0.87
N THR A 55 -1.56 -10.65 0.64
CA THR A 55 -0.50 -10.50 1.65
C THR A 55 -0.07 -9.04 1.70
N ILE A 56 -0.10 -8.45 2.89
CA ILE A 56 0.28 -7.06 3.14
C ILE A 56 1.71 -7.01 3.68
N LYS A 57 2.02 -7.86 4.65
CA LYS A 57 3.32 -7.89 5.31
C LYS A 57 4.08 -9.17 4.97
N ALA A 58 5.37 -9.02 4.65
CA ALA A 58 6.24 -10.17 4.44
C ALA A 58 6.37 -11.01 5.71
N ARG A 59 6.33 -12.32 5.56
CA ARG A 59 6.50 -13.25 6.67
C ARG A 59 7.52 -14.32 6.34
N ALA A 60 8.44 -14.57 7.28
CA ALA A 60 9.44 -15.61 7.13
C ALA A 60 9.07 -16.85 7.95
N VAL A 61 9.31 -18.01 7.38
CA VAL A 61 9.09 -19.30 8.03
C VAL A 61 10.20 -20.30 7.70
N THR A 62 10.69 -20.99 8.71
CA THR A 62 11.68 -22.06 8.57
C THR A 62 10.99 -23.41 8.53
N MET A 63 11.20 -24.16 7.45
CA MET A 63 10.65 -25.49 7.20
C MET A 63 11.78 -26.54 7.16
N ARG A 64 11.49 -27.78 7.50
CA ARG A 64 12.40 -28.91 7.34
C ARG A 64 11.85 -29.86 6.28
N TYR A 65 12.60 -30.03 5.21
CA TYR A 65 12.19 -30.87 4.09
C TYR A 65 13.20 -32.01 3.85
N LYS A 66 12.70 -33.24 3.76
CA LYS A 66 13.50 -34.40 3.37
C LYS A 66 13.38 -34.58 1.87
N ALA A 67 14.41 -34.22 1.14
CA ALA A 67 14.46 -34.28 -0.32
C ALA A 67 14.68 -35.72 -0.84
N ASP A 68 14.48 -35.90 -2.15
CA ASP A 68 14.66 -37.20 -2.83
C ASP A 68 16.11 -37.67 -2.86
N ASP A 69 17.10 -36.77 -2.66
CA ASP A 69 18.51 -37.11 -2.47
C ASP A 69 18.81 -37.75 -1.10
N GLY A 70 17.80 -37.85 -0.24
CA GLY A 70 17.87 -38.44 1.10
C GLY A 70 18.37 -37.51 2.19
N LYS A 71 18.77 -36.27 1.86
CA LYS A 71 19.19 -35.27 2.86
C LYS A 71 17.99 -34.51 3.39
N THR A 72 18.17 -33.95 4.57
CA THR A 72 17.21 -33.02 5.15
C THR A 72 17.69 -31.59 4.95
N TYR A 73 16.88 -30.78 4.31
CA TYR A 73 17.13 -29.37 4.05
C TYR A 73 16.36 -28.48 5.02
N GLU A 74 16.96 -27.36 5.36
CA GLU A 74 16.33 -26.25 6.01
C GLU A 74 15.91 -25.24 4.95
N LEU A 75 14.62 -25.05 4.79
CA LEU A 75 14.01 -24.18 3.80
C LEU A 75 13.46 -22.95 4.52
N ASN A 76 14.07 -21.80 4.29
CA ASN A 76 13.60 -20.53 4.84
C ASN A 76 12.81 -19.83 3.74
N LEU A 77 11.47 -19.92 3.85
CA LEU A 77 10.54 -19.23 2.97
C LEU A 77 10.26 -17.83 3.52
N ILE A 78 10.41 -16.81 2.69
CA ILE A 78 9.93 -15.46 2.96
C ILE A 78 8.75 -15.19 2.03
N ASP A 79 7.53 -15.20 2.58
CA ASP A 79 6.32 -14.87 1.83
C ASP A 79 6.25 -13.36 1.60
N THR A 80 6.04 -12.92 0.36
CA THR A 80 6.12 -11.51 -0.03
C THR A 80 4.76 -10.99 -0.48
N PRO A 81 4.46 -9.69 -0.29
CA PRO A 81 3.29 -9.07 -0.91
C PRO A 81 3.32 -9.17 -2.44
N GLY A 82 2.12 -9.22 -3.06
CA GLY A 82 2.01 -9.23 -4.52
C GLY A 82 1.61 -7.89 -5.14
N HIS A 83 1.26 -6.87 -4.34
CA HIS A 83 0.74 -5.60 -4.83
C HIS A 83 1.84 -4.55 -5.00
N VAL A 84 1.69 -3.66 -6.02
CA VAL A 84 2.65 -2.60 -6.33
C VAL A 84 2.95 -1.66 -5.15
N ASP A 85 1.95 -1.31 -4.34
CA ASP A 85 2.13 -0.44 -3.18
C ASP A 85 3.11 -1.02 -2.14
N PHE A 86 3.35 -2.34 -2.17
CA PHE A 86 4.23 -3.05 -1.23
C PHE A 86 5.55 -3.51 -1.86
N GLN A 87 5.95 -2.96 -3.01
CA GLN A 87 7.24 -3.31 -3.65
C GLN A 87 8.44 -3.11 -2.72
N TYR A 88 8.35 -2.16 -1.79
CA TYR A 88 9.39 -1.96 -0.78
C TYR A 88 9.53 -3.17 0.16
N GLU A 89 8.42 -3.77 0.60
CA GLU A 89 8.41 -5.01 1.39
C GLU A 89 9.01 -6.18 0.58
N VAL A 90 8.67 -6.26 -0.71
CA VAL A 90 9.23 -7.26 -1.62
C VAL A 90 10.74 -7.09 -1.72
N SER A 91 11.25 -5.90 -2.00
CA SER A 91 12.69 -5.62 -2.13
C SER A 91 13.49 -6.00 -0.88
N ARG A 92 12.93 -5.74 0.31
CA ARG A 92 13.57 -6.14 1.58
C ARG A 92 13.65 -7.65 1.75
N SER A 93 12.59 -8.34 1.39
CA SER A 93 12.50 -9.80 1.46
C SER A 93 13.47 -10.46 0.49
N LEU A 94 13.56 -9.94 -0.74
CA LEU A 94 14.51 -10.42 -1.76
C LEU A 94 15.95 -10.32 -1.27
N ALA A 95 16.33 -9.25 -0.61
CA ALA A 95 17.69 -9.06 -0.10
C ALA A 95 18.12 -10.10 0.96
N ALA A 96 17.18 -10.83 1.55
CA ALA A 96 17.47 -11.90 2.52
C ALA A 96 17.55 -13.30 1.88
N CYS A 97 17.28 -13.41 0.57
CA CYS A 97 17.17 -14.67 -0.17
C CYS A 97 18.34 -14.90 -1.13
N GLU A 98 18.52 -16.14 -1.53
CA GLU A 98 19.38 -16.58 -2.63
C GLU A 98 18.58 -16.92 -3.89
N GLY A 99 17.27 -17.13 -3.76
CA GLY A 99 16.41 -17.43 -4.90
C GLY A 99 14.97 -16.99 -4.71
N ALA A 100 14.21 -16.99 -5.81
CA ALA A 100 12.80 -16.65 -5.85
C ALA A 100 12.02 -17.68 -6.67
N VAL A 101 10.90 -18.16 -6.15
CA VAL A 101 9.93 -18.97 -6.88
C VAL A 101 8.94 -18.01 -7.54
N LEU A 102 8.95 -17.96 -8.88
CA LEU A 102 8.04 -17.14 -9.67
C LEU A 102 6.79 -17.93 -10.02
N VAL A 103 5.66 -17.57 -9.42
CA VAL A 103 4.37 -18.23 -9.66
C VAL A 103 3.63 -17.55 -10.80
N VAL A 104 3.38 -18.29 -11.87
CA VAL A 104 2.61 -17.82 -13.03
C VAL A 104 1.31 -18.62 -13.14
N ASP A 105 0.19 -17.93 -13.30
CA ASP A 105 -1.12 -18.56 -13.53
C ASP A 105 -1.19 -19.13 -14.95
N ALA A 106 -1.39 -20.44 -15.09
CA ALA A 106 -1.47 -21.12 -16.37
C ALA A 106 -2.69 -20.73 -17.23
N SER A 107 -3.62 -19.94 -16.67
CA SER A 107 -4.80 -19.45 -17.40
C SER A 107 -4.71 -17.97 -17.79
N GLN A 108 -3.86 -17.19 -17.09
CA GLN A 108 -3.72 -15.74 -17.31
C GLN A 108 -2.38 -15.38 -17.95
N GLY A 109 -1.32 -16.19 -17.72
CA GLY A 109 0.03 -15.96 -18.25
C GLY A 109 0.80 -14.87 -17.53
N VAL A 110 1.69 -14.19 -18.24
CA VAL A 110 2.54 -13.13 -17.71
C VAL A 110 1.75 -11.84 -17.55
N GLU A 111 1.78 -11.26 -16.35
CA GLU A 111 1.13 -10.01 -16.02
C GLU A 111 2.13 -8.95 -15.50
N ALA A 112 1.70 -7.69 -15.30
CA ALA A 112 2.56 -6.57 -14.94
C ALA A 112 3.48 -6.86 -13.75
N GLN A 113 2.90 -7.32 -12.64
CA GLN A 113 3.66 -7.61 -11.42
C GLN A 113 4.53 -8.85 -11.55
N THR A 114 4.19 -9.80 -12.45
CA THR A 114 5.06 -10.94 -12.78
C THR A 114 6.42 -10.42 -13.29
N LEU A 115 6.38 -9.48 -14.25
CA LEU A 115 7.57 -8.86 -14.82
C LEU A 115 8.33 -8.01 -13.80
N ALA A 116 7.62 -7.08 -13.15
CA ALA A 116 8.22 -6.16 -12.18
C ALA A 116 8.93 -6.91 -11.05
N ASN A 117 8.27 -7.90 -10.44
CA ASN A 117 8.85 -8.69 -9.36
C ASN A 117 10.01 -9.58 -9.85
N CYS A 118 9.93 -10.10 -11.08
CA CYS A 118 11.02 -10.89 -11.67
C CYS A 118 12.27 -10.02 -11.89
N TYR A 119 12.13 -8.84 -12.48
CA TYR A 119 13.26 -7.94 -12.68
C TYR A 119 13.85 -7.48 -11.34
N LEU A 120 13.01 -7.20 -10.35
CA LEU A 120 13.47 -6.86 -9.00
C LEU A 120 14.30 -8.01 -8.37
N ALA A 121 13.88 -9.28 -8.57
CA ALA A 121 14.64 -10.43 -8.12
C ALA A 121 15.99 -10.56 -8.84
N LEU A 122 16.02 -10.32 -10.16
CA LEU A 122 17.25 -10.33 -10.95
C LEU A 122 18.21 -9.19 -10.56
N ASP A 123 17.71 -8.01 -10.24
CA ASP A 123 18.51 -6.89 -9.73
C ASP A 123 19.18 -7.21 -8.39
N HIS A 124 18.57 -8.09 -7.59
CA HIS A 124 19.15 -8.64 -6.37
C HIS A 124 20.05 -9.86 -6.62
N ASN A 125 20.29 -10.24 -7.88
CA ASN A 125 21.07 -11.42 -8.29
C ASN A 125 20.51 -12.74 -7.74
N LEU A 126 19.20 -12.88 -7.64
CA LEU A 126 18.56 -14.11 -7.20
C LEU A 126 18.41 -15.10 -8.35
N GLU A 127 18.51 -16.40 -8.02
CA GLU A 127 18.09 -17.44 -8.94
C GLU A 127 16.56 -17.50 -8.99
N VAL A 128 15.98 -17.35 -10.18
CA VAL A 128 14.52 -17.31 -10.36
C VAL A 128 14.04 -18.65 -10.92
N VAL A 129 13.18 -19.33 -10.15
CA VAL A 129 12.61 -20.63 -10.52
C VAL A 129 11.14 -20.43 -10.90
N PRO A 130 10.78 -20.47 -12.20
CA PRO A 130 9.39 -20.33 -12.62
C PRO A 130 8.59 -21.59 -12.34
N ILE A 131 7.31 -21.42 -11.99
CA ILE A 131 6.33 -22.50 -11.86
C ILE A 131 4.98 -22.08 -12.46
N LEU A 132 4.25 -23.06 -13.01
CA LEU A 132 2.94 -22.83 -13.64
C LEU A 132 1.85 -23.35 -12.72
N ASN A 133 1.09 -22.44 -12.11
CA ASN A 133 0.03 -22.75 -11.16
C ASN A 133 -1.36 -22.75 -11.82
N LYS A 134 -2.35 -23.27 -11.10
CA LYS A 134 -3.76 -23.37 -11.50
C LYS A 134 -4.00 -24.24 -12.75
N ILE A 135 -3.20 -25.27 -12.96
CA ILE A 135 -3.37 -26.22 -14.08
C ILE A 135 -4.69 -26.99 -14.03
N ASP A 136 -5.43 -26.92 -12.94
CA ASP A 136 -6.75 -27.50 -12.75
C ASP A 136 -7.89 -26.70 -13.39
N LEU A 137 -7.63 -25.47 -13.81
CA LEU A 137 -8.64 -24.64 -14.46
C LEU A 137 -8.90 -25.10 -15.92
N PRO A 138 -10.16 -25.10 -16.39
CA PRO A 138 -10.48 -25.47 -17.77
C PRO A 138 -9.85 -24.55 -18.83
N SER A 139 -9.51 -23.32 -18.46
CA SER A 139 -8.87 -22.31 -19.32
C SER A 139 -7.33 -22.36 -19.26
N ALA A 140 -6.74 -23.25 -18.46
CA ALA A 140 -5.30 -23.34 -18.32
C ALA A 140 -4.64 -23.91 -19.58
N ASP A 141 -3.60 -23.23 -20.07
CA ASP A 141 -2.72 -23.72 -21.14
C ASP A 141 -1.26 -23.59 -20.69
N PRO A 142 -0.76 -24.58 -19.91
CA PRO A 142 0.59 -24.50 -19.36
C PRO A 142 1.70 -24.44 -20.44
N ASP A 143 1.49 -25.05 -21.60
CA ASP A 143 2.50 -25.05 -22.68
C ASP A 143 2.60 -23.66 -23.33
N ALA A 144 1.47 -23.02 -23.60
CA ALA A 144 1.45 -21.66 -24.14
C ALA A 144 2.06 -20.66 -23.16
N VAL A 145 1.68 -20.74 -21.86
CA VAL A 145 2.22 -19.85 -20.82
C VAL A 145 3.71 -20.09 -20.56
N ALA A 146 4.17 -21.35 -20.58
CA ALA A 146 5.60 -21.63 -20.48
C ALA A 146 6.40 -20.93 -21.59
N LYS A 147 5.91 -21.01 -22.83
CA LYS A 147 6.52 -20.33 -23.97
C LYS A 147 6.48 -18.81 -23.82
N GLU A 148 5.35 -18.25 -23.35
CA GLU A 148 5.21 -16.82 -23.07
C GLU A 148 6.27 -16.34 -22.05
N VAL A 149 6.50 -17.09 -20.97
CA VAL A 149 7.55 -16.80 -19.97
C VAL A 149 8.94 -16.80 -20.61
N GLU A 150 9.24 -17.79 -21.48
CA GLU A 150 10.53 -17.84 -22.18
C GLU A 150 10.70 -16.67 -23.16
N ASP A 151 9.66 -16.34 -23.93
CA ASP A 151 9.72 -15.30 -24.96
C ASP A 151 9.76 -13.89 -24.35
N VAL A 152 9.03 -13.65 -23.24
CA VAL A 152 8.86 -12.32 -22.63
C VAL A 152 9.89 -12.04 -21.54
N ILE A 153 10.15 -13.01 -20.67
CA ILE A 153 11.05 -12.85 -19.51
C ILE A 153 12.45 -13.38 -19.83
N GLY A 154 12.56 -14.40 -20.67
CA GLY A 154 13.81 -15.06 -21.00
C GLY A 154 14.24 -16.15 -20.01
N LEU A 155 13.33 -16.60 -19.13
CA LEU A 155 13.58 -17.67 -18.17
C LEU A 155 13.18 -19.03 -18.77
N PRO A 156 14.02 -20.10 -18.68
CA PRO A 156 13.62 -21.44 -19.09
C PRO A 156 12.38 -21.90 -18.33
N CYS A 157 11.27 -22.20 -19.02
CA CYS A 157 10.00 -22.52 -18.39
C CYS A 157 9.31 -23.78 -18.92
N MET A 158 9.75 -24.31 -20.06
CA MET A 158 9.10 -25.48 -20.68
C MET A 158 9.09 -26.72 -19.78
N GLU A 159 10.13 -26.90 -18.95
CA GLU A 159 10.23 -27.99 -17.97
C GLU A 159 9.87 -27.56 -16.54
N ALA A 160 9.30 -26.36 -16.37
CA ALA A 160 8.91 -25.84 -15.05
C ALA A 160 7.83 -26.72 -14.41
N PRO A 161 7.80 -26.84 -13.07
CA PRO A 161 6.77 -27.57 -12.35
C PRO A 161 5.38 -27.06 -12.68
N ARG A 162 4.47 -28.00 -12.99
CA ARG A 162 3.06 -27.74 -13.28
C ARG A 162 2.25 -28.06 -12.03
N VAL A 163 1.62 -27.06 -11.45
CA VAL A 163 1.09 -27.10 -10.09
C VAL A 163 -0.38 -26.76 -10.07
N SER A 164 -1.14 -27.44 -9.24
CA SER A 164 -2.38 -26.93 -8.68
C SER A 164 -2.22 -26.80 -7.17
N ALA A 165 -1.89 -25.60 -6.70
CA ALA A 165 -1.79 -25.33 -5.27
C ALA A 165 -3.11 -25.66 -4.55
N LYS A 166 -4.26 -25.37 -5.18
CA LYS A 166 -5.59 -25.69 -4.66
C LYS A 166 -5.79 -27.17 -4.40
N LEU A 167 -5.35 -28.03 -5.30
CA LEU A 167 -5.51 -29.49 -5.21
C LEU A 167 -4.29 -30.20 -4.61
N GLY A 168 -3.20 -29.49 -4.32
CA GLY A 168 -1.96 -30.06 -3.80
C GLY A 168 -1.14 -30.85 -4.83
N ILE A 169 -1.41 -30.65 -6.14
CA ILE A 169 -0.73 -31.36 -7.23
C ILE A 169 0.59 -30.65 -7.56
N GLY A 170 1.68 -31.39 -7.73
CA GLY A 170 2.98 -30.88 -8.17
C GLY A 170 3.76 -30.06 -7.12
N VAL A 171 3.25 -29.88 -5.90
CA VAL A 171 3.90 -29.08 -4.86
C VAL A 171 5.24 -29.67 -4.42
N LYS A 172 5.36 -31.00 -4.39
CA LYS A 172 6.62 -31.69 -4.11
C LYS A 172 7.69 -31.33 -5.15
N ASP A 173 7.31 -31.27 -6.42
CA ASP A 173 8.24 -30.97 -7.51
C ASP A 173 8.79 -29.55 -7.36
N VAL A 174 7.97 -28.60 -6.86
CA VAL A 174 8.44 -27.24 -6.53
C VAL A 174 9.52 -27.27 -5.44
N LEU A 175 9.30 -28.03 -4.34
CA LEU A 175 10.30 -28.15 -3.26
C LEU A 175 11.60 -28.83 -3.75
N GLU A 176 11.51 -29.82 -4.65
CA GLU A 176 12.70 -30.43 -5.28
C GLU A 176 13.45 -29.43 -6.19
N CYS A 177 12.72 -28.58 -6.94
CA CYS A 177 13.35 -27.49 -7.71
C CYS A 177 14.04 -26.48 -6.80
N VAL A 178 13.40 -26.07 -5.70
CA VAL A 178 14.02 -25.17 -4.69
C VAL A 178 15.32 -25.77 -4.16
N VAL A 179 15.33 -27.06 -3.82
CA VAL A 179 16.55 -27.75 -3.33
C VAL A 179 17.64 -27.79 -4.39
N LYS A 180 17.27 -28.08 -5.65
CA LYS A 180 18.20 -28.32 -6.77
C LYS A 180 18.75 -27.01 -7.36
N ASP A 181 17.87 -26.06 -7.63
CA ASP A 181 18.18 -24.91 -8.49
C ASP A 181 18.57 -23.67 -7.67
N ILE A 182 18.00 -23.48 -6.47
CA ILE A 182 18.41 -22.37 -5.60
C ILE A 182 19.73 -22.69 -4.91
N PRO A 183 20.75 -21.80 -5.01
CA PRO A 183 22.05 -22.05 -4.39
C PRO A 183 22.00 -22.04 -2.87
N ALA A 184 22.93 -22.74 -2.25
CA ALA A 184 23.14 -22.64 -0.81
C ALA A 184 23.71 -21.25 -0.46
N PRO A 185 23.37 -20.70 0.73
CA PRO A 185 23.87 -19.40 1.13
C PRO A 185 25.40 -19.39 1.27
N SER A 186 26.01 -18.27 0.90
CA SER A 186 27.43 -18.02 1.11
C SER A 186 27.68 -17.48 2.53
N GLY A 187 28.94 -17.43 2.97
CA GLY A 187 29.35 -16.81 4.23
C GLY A 187 30.37 -17.68 4.99
N ASP A 188 30.91 -17.11 6.08
CA ASP A 188 31.92 -17.74 6.93
C ASP A 188 31.57 -17.45 8.40
N ALA A 189 31.32 -18.51 9.17
CA ALA A 189 30.93 -18.42 10.58
C ALA A 189 32.05 -17.90 11.50
N ASP A 190 33.32 -18.01 11.06
CA ASP A 190 34.48 -17.56 11.85
C ASP A 190 34.82 -16.08 11.69
N LYS A 191 34.18 -15.41 10.71
CA LYS A 191 34.36 -13.96 10.49
C LYS A 191 33.57 -13.11 11.49
N PRO A 192 33.87 -11.78 11.58
CA PRO A 192 33.04 -10.86 12.34
C PRO A 192 31.58 -10.91 11.90
N LEU A 193 30.67 -10.84 12.87
CA LEU A 193 29.23 -10.87 12.60
C LEU A 193 28.84 -9.75 11.62
N LYS A 194 28.15 -10.13 10.55
CA LYS A 194 27.51 -9.24 9.59
C LYS A 194 26.13 -9.76 9.27
N ALA A 195 25.11 -9.16 9.85
CA ALA A 195 23.71 -9.55 9.66
C ALA A 195 22.88 -8.36 9.16
N LEU A 196 21.95 -8.63 8.24
CA LEU A 196 21.02 -7.64 7.69
C LEU A 196 19.69 -7.72 8.42
N ILE A 197 19.20 -6.59 8.91
CA ILE A 197 17.81 -6.47 9.37
C ILE A 197 16.92 -6.31 8.14
N PHE A 198 16.12 -7.32 7.82
CA PHE A 198 15.19 -7.22 6.68
C PHE A 198 13.76 -6.86 7.12
N ASP A 199 13.38 -7.14 8.39
CA ASP A 199 12.12 -6.68 8.98
C ASP A 199 12.21 -6.56 10.50
N SER A 200 11.22 -5.94 11.13
CA SER A 200 11.09 -5.86 12.58
C SER A 200 9.62 -5.77 12.99
N ILE A 201 9.31 -6.33 14.15
CA ILE A 201 7.98 -6.21 14.77
C ILE A 201 8.11 -5.77 16.22
N TYR A 202 7.10 -5.10 16.71
CA TYR A 202 6.97 -4.78 18.11
C TYR A 202 6.01 -5.76 18.79
N ASP A 203 6.50 -6.45 19.78
CA ASP A 203 5.71 -7.32 20.64
C ASP A 203 5.60 -6.69 22.03
N SER A 204 4.40 -6.66 22.60
CA SER A 204 4.15 -6.01 23.89
C SER A 204 4.87 -6.69 25.08
N TYR A 205 5.28 -7.95 24.94
CA TYR A 205 5.97 -8.74 25.97
C TYR A 205 7.48 -8.83 25.74
N LYS A 206 7.90 -9.05 24.48
CA LYS A 206 9.32 -9.25 24.11
C LYS A 206 10.01 -7.93 23.70
N GLY A 207 9.26 -6.86 23.50
CA GLY A 207 9.78 -5.60 22.92
C GLY A 207 9.98 -5.73 21.42
N VAL A 208 11.04 -5.11 20.90
CA VAL A 208 11.35 -5.19 19.47
C VAL A 208 11.99 -6.53 19.15
N ILE A 209 11.38 -7.25 18.21
CA ILE A 209 11.90 -8.47 17.59
C ILE A 209 12.41 -8.08 16.21
N VAL A 210 13.68 -8.31 15.94
CA VAL A 210 14.33 -8.02 14.66
C VAL A 210 14.49 -9.30 13.86
N TYR A 211 14.06 -9.30 12.62
CA TYR A 211 14.28 -10.41 11.69
C TYR A 211 15.57 -10.15 10.90
N VAL A 212 16.45 -11.12 10.94
CA VAL A 212 17.81 -10.99 10.39
C VAL A 212 18.19 -12.11 9.45
N ARG A 213 18.98 -11.76 8.45
CA ARG A 213 19.74 -12.68 7.62
C ARG A 213 21.21 -12.58 8.01
N ILE A 214 21.80 -13.68 8.49
CA ILE A 214 23.23 -13.72 8.84
C ILE A 214 24.05 -13.97 7.60
N PHE A 215 24.87 -13.00 7.18
CA PHE A 215 25.78 -13.13 6.06
C PHE A 215 27.14 -13.69 6.46
N GLU A 216 27.68 -13.23 7.60
CA GLU A 216 28.98 -13.64 8.13
C GLU A 216 28.91 -13.74 9.64
N GLY A 217 29.74 -14.62 10.22
CA GLY A 217 29.89 -14.73 11.66
C GLY A 217 28.82 -15.58 12.33
N THR A 218 28.80 -15.51 13.66
CA THR A 218 27.87 -16.22 14.54
C THR A 218 27.38 -15.31 15.64
N VAL A 219 26.12 -15.48 16.05
CA VAL A 219 25.48 -14.70 17.14
C VAL A 219 24.69 -15.61 18.07
N LYS A 220 24.75 -15.33 19.38
CA LYS A 220 24.09 -16.14 20.42
C LYS A 220 23.49 -15.27 21.52
N PRO A 221 22.58 -15.80 22.35
CA PRO A 221 22.07 -15.11 23.53
C PRO A 221 23.20 -14.68 24.47
N GLY A 222 23.09 -13.47 25.02
CA GLY A 222 24.11 -12.87 25.88
C GLY A 222 25.17 -12.03 25.16
N ASP A 223 25.29 -12.16 23.84
CA ASP A 223 26.18 -11.31 23.06
C ASP A 223 25.69 -9.85 23.06
N THR A 224 26.62 -8.91 23.02
CA THR A 224 26.30 -7.49 22.81
C THR A 224 26.45 -7.16 21.33
N ILE A 225 25.33 -6.84 20.70
CA ILE A 225 25.29 -6.39 19.31
C ILE A 225 25.39 -4.87 19.23
N ARG A 226 25.89 -4.39 18.08
CA ARG A 226 25.91 -2.97 17.69
C ARG A 226 25.18 -2.81 16.37
N LEU A 227 24.28 -1.83 16.31
CA LEU A 227 23.63 -1.37 15.09
C LEU A 227 24.55 -0.37 14.39
N MET A 228 24.91 -0.61 13.14
CA MET A 228 25.94 0.19 12.49
C MET A 228 25.48 1.60 12.11
N SER A 229 24.19 1.79 11.81
CA SER A 229 23.64 3.11 11.42
C SER A 229 23.54 4.08 12.58
N THR A 230 23.20 3.60 13.78
CA THR A 230 23.00 4.44 14.98
C THR A 230 24.16 4.34 15.97
N GLY A 231 24.97 3.29 15.89
CA GLY A 231 26.00 2.99 16.88
C GLY A 231 25.44 2.46 18.21
N ALA A 232 24.13 2.25 18.31
CA ALA A 232 23.48 1.77 19.53
C ALA A 232 23.87 0.32 19.82
N GLU A 233 24.09 0.01 21.10
CA GLU A 233 24.48 -1.32 21.57
C GLU A 233 23.40 -1.94 22.45
N PHE A 234 23.11 -3.22 22.21
CA PHE A 234 22.10 -3.95 22.95
C PHE A 234 22.59 -5.36 23.28
N GLN A 235 22.26 -5.84 24.48
CA GLN A 235 22.51 -7.22 24.86
C GLN A 235 21.36 -8.10 24.36
N LEU A 236 21.70 -9.18 23.65
CA LEU A 236 20.74 -10.16 23.17
C LEU A 236 20.18 -10.99 24.31
N VAL A 237 18.85 -11.13 24.31
CA VAL A 237 18.11 -11.95 25.25
C VAL A 237 17.87 -13.34 24.66
N GLU A 238 17.43 -13.39 23.41
CA GLU A 238 17.05 -14.61 22.72
C GLU A 238 17.38 -14.50 21.21
N VAL A 239 17.76 -15.61 20.62
CA VAL A 239 17.90 -15.78 19.16
C VAL A 239 17.16 -17.05 18.75
N GLY A 240 16.70 -17.14 17.49
CA GLY A 240 15.98 -18.33 17.06
C GLY A 240 15.49 -18.28 15.62
N HIS A 241 14.77 -19.33 15.23
CA HIS A 241 14.15 -19.50 13.91
C HIS A 241 12.66 -19.15 13.97
N MET A 242 12.11 -18.76 12.83
CA MET A 242 10.71 -18.39 12.68
C MET A 242 9.89 -19.63 12.28
N GLY A 243 9.09 -20.14 13.18
CA GLY A 243 8.09 -21.16 12.85
C GLY A 243 6.83 -20.53 12.23
N ALA A 244 5.98 -21.35 11.62
CA ALA A 244 4.76 -20.89 10.98
C ALA A 244 3.77 -20.22 11.95
N THR A 245 3.72 -20.67 13.20
CA THR A 245 2.79 -20.15 14.22
C THR A 245 3.48 -19.62 15.48
N SER A 246 4.79 -19.82 15.62
CA SER A 246 5.53 -19.43 16.83
C SER A 246 7.02 -19.27 16.57
N LEU A 247 7.67 -18.44 17.35
CA LEU A 247 9.12 -18.29 17.36
C LEU A 247 9.75 -19.47 18.11
N THR A 248 10.81 -20.07 17.55
CA THR A 248 11.52 -21.22 18.13
C THR A 248 12.93 -20.79 18.52
N PRO A 249 13.21 -20.64 19.83
CA PRO A 249 14.55 -20.28 20.30
C PRO A 249 15.60 -21.34 19.93
N CYS A 250 16.84 -20.88 19.68
CA CYS A 250 18.00 -21.73 19.45
C CYS A 250 19.22 -21.25 20.21
N ASP A 251 20.29 -22.05 20.24
CA ASP A 251 21.51 -21.73 20.97
C ASP A 251 22.33 -20.64 20.27
N HIS A 252 22.29 -20.56 18.96
CA HIS A 252 23.00 -19.58 18.12
C HIS A 252 22.42 -19.55 16.71
N LEU A 253 22.71 -18.46 15.99
CA LEU A 253 22.53 -18.35 14.55
C LEU A 253 23.89 -18.12 13.90
N GLU A 254 24.15 -18.77 12.74
CA GLU A 254 25.41 -18.68 12.03
C GLU A 254 25.23 -18.24 10.56
N ALA A 255 26.35 -17.94 9.90
CA ALA A 255 26.37 -17.50 8.52
C ALA A 255 25.55 -18.42 7.61
N GLY A 256 24.61 -17.85 6.87
CA GLY A 256 23.67 -18.56 6.01
C GLY A 256 22.26 -18.65 6.56
N GLU A 257 22.04 -18.52 7.85
CA GLU A 257 20.73 -18.68 8.47
C GLU A 257 19.89 -17.41 8.45
N VAL A 258 18.57 -17.60 8.40
CA VAL A 258 17.54 -16.57 8.61
C VAL A 258 16.90 -16.83 9.96
N GLY A 259 16.78 -15.78 10.78
CA GLY A 259 16.26 -15.93 12.12
C GLY A 259 15.81 -14.62 12.74
N TYR A 260 15.54 -14.66 14.03
CA TYR A 260 15.18 -13.47 14.79
C TYR A 260 16.14 -13.23 15.96
N LEU A 261 16.24 -11.98 16.33
CA LEU A 261 16.96 -11.52 17.52
C LEU A 261 16.00 -10.73 18.41
N THR A 262 16.04 -10.99 19.72
CA THR A 262 15.41 -10.13 20.70
C THR A 262 16.47 -9.50 21.58
N ALA A 263 16.38 -8.20 21.74
CA ALA A 263 17.18 -7.45 22.68
C ALA A 263 16.25 -6.53 23.45
N SER A 264 16.64 -6.07 24.62
CA SER A 264 15.81 -5.14 25.42
C SER A 264 15.71 -3.75 24.79
N ILE A 265 15.36 -3.71 23.50
CA ILE A 265 15.21 -2.48 22.72
C ILE A 265 13.84 -1.88 23.05
N LYS A 266 13.84 -0.72 23.68
CA LYS A 266 12.60 -0.04 24.10
C LYS A 266 12.06 0.92 23.05
N THR A 267 12.93 1.36 22.14
CA THR A 267 12.60 2.38 21.14
C THR A 267 12.88 1.83 19.76
N VAL A 268 11.84 1.63 18.95
CA VAL A 268 11.98 1.11 17.58
C VAL A 268 12.74 2.09 16.67
N ARG A 269 12.76 3.37 17.01
CA ARG A 269 13.61 4.36 16.30
C ARG A 269 15.10 4.00 16.28
N ASP A 270 15.52 3.14 17.21
CA ASP A 270 16.91 2.66 17.27
C ASP A 270 17.18 1.52 16.28
N THR A 271 16.15 0.79 15.84
CA THR A 271 16.26 -0.28 14.85
C THR A 271 15.70 0.18 13.50
N ARG A 272 16.55 0.24 12.51
CA ARG A 272 16.14 0.56 11.14
C ARG A 272 16.21 -0.69 10.28
N VAL A 273 15.14 -0.96 9.55
CA VAL A 273 15.17 -2.01 8.54
C VAL A 273 16.19 -1.63 7.46
N GLY A 274 17.03 -2.58 7.08
CA GLY A 274 18.19 -2.34 6.22
C GLY A 274 19.50 -2.01 6.96
N ASP A 275 19.47 -1.93 8.30
CA ASP A 275 20.69 -1.74 9.08
C ASP A 275 21.50 -3.03 9.20
N THR A 276 22.79 -2.87 9.41
CA THR A 276 23.72 -3.96 9.65
C THR A 276 23.93 -4.16 11.15
N VAL A 277 23.74 -5.39 11.60
CA VAL A 277 24.04 -5.83 12.97
C VAL A 277 25.41 -6.47 13.01
N THR A 278 26.24 -6.04 13.97
CA THR A 278 27.56 -6.61 14.24
C THR A 278 27.76 -6.86 15.74
N LEU A 279 28.81 -7.60 16.13
CA LEU A 279 29.17 -7.75 17.55
C LEU A 279 29.94 -6.51 18.03
N ALA A 280 29.59 -5.98 19.18
CA ALA A 280 30.31 -4.84 19.78
C ALA A 280 31.77 -5.20 20.14
N SER A 281 32.05 -6.47 20.47
CA SER A 281 33.37 -6.98 20.84
C SER A 281 34.30 -7.18 19.62
N ASN A 282 33.73 -7.45 18.43
CA ASN A 282 34.47 -7.68 17.18
C ASN A 282 33.65 -7.15 16.00
N PRO A 283 33.56 -5.81 15.83
CA PRO A 283 32.70 -5.21 14.82
C PRO A 283 33.26 -5.43 13.40
N THR A 284 32.35 -5.67 12.46
CA THR A 284 32.69 -5.64 11.02
C THR A 284 33.09 -4.22 10.59
N ALA A 285 34.01 -4.13 9.63
CA ALA A 285 34.49 -2.84 9.12
C ALA A 285 33.49 -2.18 8.14
N GLU A 286 32.71 -3.00 7.42
CA GLU A 286 31.84 -2.54 6.34
C GLU A 286 30.39 -2.95 6.62
N ALA A 287 29.49 -1.96 6.51
CA ALA A 287 28.05 -2.21 6.53
C ALA A 287 27.59 -2.90 5.24
N LEU A 288 26.52 -3.67 5.34
CA LEU A 288 25.80 -4.18 4.16
C LEU A 288 25.13 -3.00 3.44
N PRO A 289 24.90 -3.12 2.12
CA PRO A 289 24.06 -2.15 1.42
C PRO A 289 22.69 -2.08 2.11
N GLY A 290 22.35 -0.90 2.62
CA GLY A 290 21.04 -0.67 3.22
C GLY A 290 19.96 -0.51 2.16
N PHE A 291 18.70 -0.49 2.59
CA PHE A 291 17.59 -0.21 1.71
C PHE A 291 17.47 1.28 1.39
N ARG A 292 16.97 1.60 0.20
CA ARG A 292 16.63 2.98 -0.15
C ARG A 292 15.52 3.48 0.78
N THR A 293 15.61 4.72 1.21
CA THR A 293 14.52 5.36 1.95
C THR A 293 13.32 5.49 1.02
N VAL A 294 12.18 4.95 1.44
CA VAL A 294 10.95 5.05 0.67
C VAL A 294 10.34 6.42 0.90
N THR A 295 9.99 7.09 -0.18
CA THR A 295 9.29 8.37 -0.13
C THR A 295 7.79 8.11 -0.31
N PRO A 296 6.93 8.58 0.61
CA PRO A 296 5.49 8.49 0.44
C PRO A 296 5.05 9.20 -0.84
N MET A 297 4.08 8.60 -1.53
CA MET A 297 3.53 9.14 -2.78
C MET A 297 2.13 9.74 -2.58
N VAL A 298 1.39 9.23 -1.60
CA VAL A 298 0.00 9.63 -1.30
C VAL A 298 -0.06 10.22 0.09
N PHE A 299 -0.76 11.34 0.24
CA PHE A 299 -0.87 12.07 1.49
C PHE A 299 -2.33 12.37 1.81
N CYS A 300 -2.76 12.09 3.03
CA CYS A 300 -4.07 12.55 3.52
C CYS A 300 -4.00 12.99 4.98
N GLY A 301 -4.96 13.81 5.41
CA GLY A 301 -5.18 14.12 6.83
C GLY A 301 -6.04 13.04 7.47
N ILE A 302 -5.65 12.55 8.64
CA ILE A 302 -6.43 11.63 9.47
C ILE A 302 -6.79 12.35 10.76
N TYR A 303 -8.09 12.42 11.06
CA TYR A 303 -8.63 13.13 12.21
C TYR A 303 -9.54 12.20 13.00
N PRO A 304 -9.50 12.24 14.36
CA PRO A 304 -10.48 11.52 15.15
C PRO A 304 -11.85 12.20 15.02
N ALA A 305 -12.92 11.42 14.96
CA ALA A 305 -14.28 11.96 14.91
C ALA A 305 -14.66 12.70 16.21
N ASP A 306 -14.12 12.25 17.35
CA ASP A 306 -14.13 12.99 18.62
C ASP A 306 -12.73 13.54 18.90
N GLY A 307 -12.63 14.85 19.09
CA GLY A 307 -11.34 15.50 19.39
C GLY A 307 -10.68 15.02 20.70
N ALA A 308 -11.42 14.36 21.58
CA ALA A 308 -10.88 13.74 22.80
C ALA A 308 -9.95 12.56 22.48
N ASP A 309 -10.15 11.88 21.35
CA ASP A 309 -9.40 10.69 20.94
C ASP A 309 -8.06 11.04 20.24
N TYR A 310 -7.69 12.33 20.12
CA TYR A 310 -6.43 12.75 19.50
C TYR A 310 -5.18 12.11 20.13
N PRO A 311 -5.04 12.00 21.46
CA PRO A 311 -3.91 11.30 22.07
C PRO A 311 -3.87 9.82 21.71
N ASP A 312 -5.03 9.15 21.64
CA ASP A 312 -5.13 7.73 21.31
C ASP A 312 -4.78 7.49 19.85
N LEU A 313 -5.19 8.38 18.94
CA LEU A 313 -4.78 8.35 17.54
C LEU A 313 -3.27 8.50 17.38
N LYS A 314 -2.65 9.41 18.14
CA LYS A 314 -1.21 9.58 18.14
C LYS A 314 -0.49 8.30 18.56
N ASP A 315 -0.89 7.71 19.67
CA ASP A 315 -0.30 6.48 20.21
C ASP A 315 -0.48 5.29 19.24
N ALA A 316 -1.64 5.22 18.57
CA ALA A 316 -1.93 4.22 17.56
C ALA A 316 -1.02 4.37 16.32
N LEU A 317 -0.88 5.59 15.78
CA LEU A 317 0.03 5.88 14.66
C LEU A 317 1.49 5.58 15.00
N GLU A 318 1.95 5.95 16.21
CA GLU A 318 3.29 5.60 16.69
C GLU A 318 3.49 4.08 16.73
N LYS A 319 2.52 3.30 17.23
CA LYS A 319 2.57 1.85 17.25
C LYS A 319 2.56 1.23 15.85
N LEU A 320 1.72 1.73 14.94
CA LEU A 320 1.72 1.24 13.55
C LEU A 320 3.04 1.53 12.84
N GLN A 321 3.61 2.73 13.02
CA GLN A 321 4.91 3.10 12.44
C GLN A 321 6.05 2.18 12.90
N LEU A 322 5.93 1.57 14.08
CA LEU A 322 6.89 0.58 14.58
C LEU A 322 6.92 -0.68 13.69
N ASN A 323 5.76 -1.07 13.18
CA ASN A 323 5.58 -2.26 12.35
C ASN A 323 5.59 -1.94 10.85
N ASP A 324 5.51 -0.65 10.49
CA ASP A 324 5.47 -0.17 9.11
C ASP A 324 6.34 1.08 8.95
N ALA A 325 7.60 0.87 8.55
CA ALA A 325 8.57 1.94 8.39
C ALA A 325 8.25 2.89 7.20
N SER A 326 7.31 2.54 6.35
CA SER A 326 6.87 3.36 5.21
C SER A 326 5.83 4.41 5.59
N LEU A 327 5.13 4.24 6.73
CA LEU A 327 4.19 5.20 7.27
C LEU A 327 4.91 6.42 7.82
N SER A 328 4.60 7.59 7.30
CA SER A 328 5.03 8.88 7.86
C SER A 328 3.83 9.67 8.35
N PHE A 329 3.99 10.40 9.44
CA PHE A 329 2.93 11.28 9.93
C PHE A 329 3.48 12.49 10.68
N GLU A 330 2.78 13.62 10.56
CA GLU A 330 3.09 14.87 11.20
C GLU A 330 1.80 15.48 11.78
N PRO A 331 1.87 16.20 12.92
CA PRO A 331 0.71 16.89 13.47
C PRO A 331 0.13 17.89 12.48
N GLU A 332 -1.19 17.86 12.30
CA GLU A 332 -1.94 18.78 11.46
C GLU A 332 -3.13 19.37 12.22
N THR A 333 -3.55 20.58 11.85
CA THR A 333 -4.73 21.23 12.41
C THR A 333 -5.64 21.72 11.30
N SER A 334 -6.89 21.29 11.32
CA SER A 334 -7.94 21.76 10.43
C SER A 334 -8.90 22.68 11.18
N ALA A 335 -9.31 23.77 10.55
CA ALA A 335 -10.34 24.64 11.12
C ALA A 335 -11.70 23.95 11.25
N ALA A 336 -11.98 22.96 10.39
CA ALA A 336 -13.24 22.22 10.37
C ALA A 336 -13.21 20.98 11.28
N LEU A 337 -12.06 20.25 11.37
CA LEU A 337 -11.96 18.94 12.02
C LEU A 337 -11.13 18.98 13.33
N GLY A 338 -10.46 20.08 13.64
CA GLY A 338 -9.63 20.19 14.83
C GLY A 338 -8.21 19.61 14.64
N PHE A 339 -7.70 18.94 15.67
CA PHE A 339 -6.37 18.36 15.67
C PHE A 339 -6.40 16.96 15.05
N GLY A 340 -5.41 16.67 14.20
CA GLY A 340 -5.20 15.39 13.54
C GLY A 340 -3.76 15.24 13.08
N PHE A 341 -3.54 14.36 12.11
CA PHE A 341 -2.22 14.09 11.54
C PHE A 341 -2.27 14.09 10.02
N ARG A 342 -1.29 14.73 9.41
CA ARG A 342 -0.98 14.56 7.99
C ARG A 342 -0.15 13.31 7.83
N CYS A 343 -0.69 12.30 7.14
CA CYS A 343 -0.06 11.01 6.95
C CYS A 343 0.38 10.84 5.49
N GLY A 344 1.54 10.20 5.31
CA GLY A 344 2.07 9.83 4.00
C GLY A 344 2.13 8.32 3.85
N PHE A 345 1.73 7.83 2.67
CA PHE A 345 1.55 6.44 2.32
C PHE A 345 2.22 6.10 0.99
N LEU A 346 2.51 4.82 0.76
CA LEU A 346 3.09 4.34 -0.49
C LEU A 346 2.11 4.43 -1.66
N GLY A 347 0.83 4.14 -1.41
CA GLY A 347 -0.25 4.19 -2.37
C GLY A 347 -1.61 4.22 -1.69
N LEU A 348 -2.68 4.12 -2.48
CA LEU A 348 -4.04 4.15 -1.96
C LEU A 348 -4.38 2.92 -1.12
N LEU A 349 -4.00 1.73 -1.58
CA LEU A 349 -4.25 0.49 -0.84
C LEU A 349 -3.54 0.50 0.52
N HIS A 350 -2.31 1.01 0.56
CA HIS A 350 -1.60 1.19 1.83
C HIS A 350 -2.35 2.14 2.77
N MET A 351 -2.86 3.28 2.27
CA MET A 351 -3.68 4.21 3.05
C MET A 351 -4.94 3.55 3.60
N GLU A 352 -5.68 2.80 2.78
CA GLU A 352 -6.89 2.09 3.20
C GLU A 352 -6.60 1.08 4.31
N ILE A 353 -5.54 0.30 4.15
CA ILE A 353 -5.14 -0.71 5.13
C ILE A 353 -4.76 -0.05 6.47
N ILE A 354 -3.96 1.01 6.46
CA ILE A 354 -3.58 1.72 7.68
C ILE A 354 -4.81 2.32 8.36
N THR A 355 -5.72 2.93 7.59
CA THR A 355 -6.96 3.49 8.14
C THR A 355 -7.82 2.38 8.77
N GLU A 356 -8.03 1.27 8.07
CA GLU A 356 -8.81 0.14 8.56
C GLU A 356 -8.18 -0.51 9.81
N ARG A 357 -6.85 -0.59 9.88
CA ARG A 357 -6.13 -1.05 11.07
C ARG A 357 -6.31 -0.12 12.26
N LEU A 358 -6.24 1.20 12.04
CA LEU A 358 -6.51 2.19 13.10
C LEU A 358 -7.93 2.04 13.65
N GLU A 359 -8.93 1.79 12.79
CA GLU A 359 -10.31 1.59 13.20
C GLU A 359 -10.52 0.26 13.93
N ARG A 360 -9.97 -0.86 13.42
CA ARG A 360 -10.23 -2.20 13.96
C ARG A 360 -9.34 -2.57 15.14
N GLU A 361 -8.03 -2.29 15.07
CA GLU A 361 -7.07 -2.69 16.10
C GLU A 361 -7.07 -1.74 17.30
N PHE A 362 -7.41 -0.45 17.07
CA PHE A 362 -7.37 0.59 18.11
C PHE A 362 -8.74 1.18 18.46
N ASP A 363 -9.83 0.66 17.86
CA ASP A 363 -11.22 1.10 18.10
C ASP A 363 -11.41 2.61 17.92
N LEU A 364 -10.75 3.19 16.92
CA LEU A 364 -10.81 4.61 16.60
C LEU A 364 -11.87 4.88 15.54
N ASN A 365 -12.65 5.94 15.73
CA ASN A 365 -13.55 6.44 14.69
C ASN A 365 -12.88 7.61 13.97
N LEU A 366 -12.59 7.46 12.68
CA LEU A 366 -11.72 8.36 11.94
C LEU A 366 -12.45 9.10 10.82
N ILE A 367 -11.95 10.30 10.53
CA ILE A 367 -12.30 11.09 9.34
C ILE A 367 -11.03 11.28 8.53
N THR A 368 -11.03 10.77 7.31
CA THR A 368 -9.92 10.95 6.36
C THR A 368 -10.26 12.06 5.38
N THR A 369 -9.29 12.94 5.11
CA THR A 369 -9.43 13.94 4.05
C THR A 369 -9.15 13.30 2.68
N THR A 370 -9.48 14.02 1.62
CA THR A 370 -9.19 13.59 0.25
C THR A 370 -7.68 13.32 0.08
N PRO A 371 -7.27 12.11 -0.35
CA PRO A 371 -5.87 11.84 -0.65
C PRO A 371 -5.37 12.76 -1.75
N GLY A 372 -4.12 13.15 -1.66
CA GLY A 372 -3.43 13.99 -2.64
C GLY A 372 -2.00 13.53 -2.83
N VAL A 373 -1.32 14.16 -3.76
CA VAL A 373 0.09 13.95 -4.04
C VAL A 373 0.89 15.19 -3.66
N GLN A 374 2.21 15.09 -3.67
CA GLN A 374 3.06 16.26 -3.51
C GLN A 374 3.09 17.08 -4.81
N TYR A 375 3.21 18.39 -4.66
CA TYR A 375 3.40 19.34 -5.77
C TYR A 375 4.64 20.17 -5.52
N ARG A 376 5.40 20.46 -6.57
CA ARG A 376 6.60 21.28 -6.50
C ARG A 376 6.31 22.66 -7.07
N LEU A 377 6.47 23.69 -6.24
CA LEU A 377 6.19 25.07 -6.61
C LEU A 377 7.49 25.88 -6.56
N THR A 378 7.75 26.64 -7.63
CA THR A 378 8.82 27.63 -7.64
C THR A 378 8.21 29.01 -7.44
N LEU A 379 8.65 29.72 -6.41
CA LEU A 379 8.14 31.04 -6.05
C LEU A 379 8.91 32.16 -6.75
N THR A 380 8.35 33.37 -6.72
CA THR A 380 8.94 34.59 -7.34
C THR A 380 10.28 35.01 -6.74
N ASP A 381 10.59 34.60 -5.52
CA ASP A 381 11.88 34.78 -4.86
C ASP A 381 12.93 33.72 -5.20
N GLY A 382 12.57 32.75 -6.04
CA GLY A 382 13.41 31.62 -6.46
C GLY A 382 13.39 30.43 -5.50
N THR A 383 12.62 30.49 -4.41
CA THR A 383 12.46 29.37 -3.48
C THR A 383 11.65 28.25 -4.13
N VAL A 384 12.08 27.00 -3.92
CA VAL A 384 11.34 25.81 -4.35
C VAL A 384 10.71 25.17 -3.11
N GLU A 385 9.38 25.10 -3.11
CA GLU A 385 8.61 24.49 -2.04
C GLU A 385 7.94 23.21 -2.57
N ILE A 386 7.99 22.14 -1.76
CA ILE A 386 7.23 20.91 -2.00
C ILE A 386 6.06 20.92 -1.02
N ILE A 387 4.85 20.87 -1.54
CA ILE A 387 3.63 20.90 -0.75
C ILE A 387 2.80 19.64 -0.99
N ASP A 388 2.27 19.06 0.05
CA ASP A 388 1.32 17.95 0.04
C ASP A 388 -0.05 18.34 0.60
N ASN A 389 -0.10 19.46 1.33
CA ASN A 389 -1.31 19.99 1.94
C ASN A 389 -1.87 21.17 1.14
N PRO A 390 -3.11 21.09 0.62
CA PRO A 390 -3.75 22.22 -0.07
C PRO A 390 -3.84 23.50 0.76
N ALA A 391 -3.88 23.41 2.10
CA ALA A 391 -3.89 24.58 2.98
C ALA A 391 -2.59 25.39 2.89
N SER A 392 -1.47 24.74 2.57
CA SER A 392 -0.16 25.36 2.40
C SER A 392 0.06 25.96 1.01
N TYR A 393 -0.94 25.88 0.11
CA TYR A 393 -0.81 26.43 -1.25
C TYR A 393 -0.66 27.95 -1.22
N PRO A 394 0.45 28.51 -1.75
CA PRO A 394 0.73 29.95 -1.72
C PRO A 394 -0.26 30.76 -2.55
N ASP A 395 -0.24 32.08 -2.37
CA ASP A 395 -0.97 32.99 -3.27
C ASP A 395 -0.49 32.79 -4.72
N PRO A 396 -1.41 32.58 -5.69
CA PRO A 396 -1.05 32.32 -7.08
C PRO A 396 -0.12 33.38 -7.70
N THR A 397 -0.16 34.63 -7.21
CA THR A 397 0.70 35.72 -7.69
C THR A 397 2.17 35.56 -7.31
N ARG A 398 2.46 34.71 -6.33
CA ARG A 398 3.81 34.39 -5.88
C ARG A 398 4.42 33.17 -6.57
N ILE A 399 3.65 32.46 -7.38
CA ILE A 399 4.07 31.21 -8.02
C ILE A 399 4.54 31.53 -9.45
N VAL A 400 5.77 31.14 -9.78
CA VAL A 400 6.35 31.25 -11.12
C VAL A 400 6.15 29.98 -11.92
N LYS A 401 6.37 28.81 -11.27
CA LYS A 401 6.28 27.50 -11.90
C LYS A 401 5.59 26.51 -10.97
N GLN A 402 4.77 25.65 -11.53
CA GLN A 402 4.06 24.60 -10.81
C GLN A 402 4.33 23.27 -11.51
N GLU A 403 4.64 22.26 -10.73
CA GLU A 403 4.96 20.93 -11.23
C GLU A 403 4.21 19.88 -10.42
N GLU A 404 3.71 18.87 -11.11
CA GLU A 404 3.08 17.70 -10.52
C GLU A 404 3.90 16.43 -10.81
N PRO A 405 3.79 15.39 -9.96
CA PRO A 405 4.49 14.14 -10.17
C PRO A 405 3.86 13.36 -11.32
N PHE A 406 4.71 12.82 -12.18
CA PHE A 406 4.33 11.90 -13.24
C PHE A 406 4.93 10.53 -13.02
N VAL A 407 4.26 9.52 -13.56
CA VAL A 407 4.69 8.13 -13.56
C VAL A 407 4.69 7.57 -14.98
N ASN A 408 5.61 6.64 -15.24
CA ASN A 408 5.57 5.76 -16.39
C ASN A 408 4.73 4.54 -16.02
N ALA A 409 3.59 4.37 -16.67
CA ALA A 409 2.66 3.28 -16.42
C ALA A 409 2.67 2.29 -17.59
N HIS A 410 2.84 1.00 -17.28
CA HIS A 410 2.71 -0.11 -18.20
C HIS A 410 1.39 -0.84 -17.95
N ILE A 411 0.56 -0.93 -18.97
CA ILE A 411 -0.75 -1.59 -18.88
C ILE A 411 -0.75 -2.78 -19.82
N TYR A 412 -0.79 -3.97 -19.25
CA TYR A 412 -0.81 -5.23 -19.98
C TYR A 412 -2.26 -5.67 -20.18
N THR A 413 -2.66 -5.88 -21.43
CA THR A 413 -4.07 -6.14 -21.75
C THR A 413 -4.22 -6.98 -23.01
N PRO A 414 -5.29 -7.82 -23.10
CA PRO A 414 -5.69 -8.41 -24.37
C PRO A 414 -6.10 -7.34 -25.40
N ASN A 415 -5.89 -7.65 -26.69
CA ASN A 415 -6.18 -6.74 -27.82
C ASN A 415 -7.59 -6.14 -27.78
N ASP A 416 -8.59 -6.91 -27.32
CA ASP A 416 -9.99 -6.50 -27.27
C ASP A 416 -10.27 -5.30 -26.37
N TYR A 417 -9.40 -5.05 -25.38
CA TYR A 417 -9.58 -3.99 -24.38
C TYR A 417 -8.66 -2.77 -24.59
N VAL A 418 -7.81 -2.77 -25.63
CA VAL A 418 -6.89 -1.66 -25.93
C VAL A 418 -7.64 -0.34 -26.07
N GLY A 419 -8.71 -0.28 -26.88
CA GLY A 419 -9.49 0.94 -27.09
C GLY A 419 -10.07 1.52 -25.79
N PRO A 420 -10.86 0.77 -25.00
CA PRO A 420 -11.38 1.25 -23.71
C PRO A 420 -10.33 1.72 -22.71
N LEU A 421 -9.14 1.10 -22.70
CA LEU A 421 -8.05 1.49 -21.81
C LEU A 421 -7.30 2.73 -22.31
N MET A 422 -7.12 2.89 -23.61
CA MET A 422 -6.61 4.13 -24.20
C MET A 422 -7.52 5.32 -23.88
N ASP A 423 -8.84 5.15 -23.99
CA ASP A 423 -9.82 6.19 -23.63
C ASP A 423 -9.71 6.56 -22.14
N LEU A 424 -9.52 5.56 -21.27
CA LEU A 424 -9.30 5.80 -19.85
C LEU A 424 -8.04 6.62 -19.59
N CYS A 425 -6.90 6.22 -20.17
CA CYS A 425 -5.64 6.93 -20.01
C CYS A 425 -5.73 8.37 -20.53
N GLN A 426 -6.39 8.57 -21.66
CA GLN A 426 -6.61 9.91 -22.21
C GLN A 426 -7.50 10.77 -21.29
N ALA A 427 -8.56 10.21 -20.73
CA ALA A 427 -9.42 10.92 -19.76
C ALA A 427 -8.65 11.33 -18.49
N LYS A 428 -7.63 10.54 -18.10
CA LYS A 428 -6.71 10.81 -16.98
C LYS A 428 -5.48 11.64 -17.40
N ARG A 429 -5.52 12.35 -18.51
CA ARG A 429 -4.44 13.21 -19.06
C ARG A 429 -3.15 12.44 -19.42
N GLY A 430 -3.26 11.15 -19.67
CA GLY A 430 -2.13 10.30 -20.04
C GLY A 430 -1.59 10.64 -21.43
N VAL A 431 -0.28 10.60 -21.56
CA VAL A 431 0.43 10.74 -22.83
C VAL A 431 0.97 9.37 -23.21
N MET A 432 0.52 8.83 -24.34
CA MET A 432 1.02 7.55 -24.83
C MET A 432 2.47 7.69 -25.29
N VAL A 433 3.35 6.87 -24.74
CA VAL A 433 4.76 6.83 -25.10
C VAL A 433 5.00 5.77 -26.18
N ASP A 434 4.48 4.56 -25.97
CA ASP A 434 4.67 3.43 -26.87
C ASP A 434 3.51 2.43 -26.71
N MET A 435 3.38 1.54 -27.68
CA MET A 435 2.47 0.39 -27.66
C MET A 435 3.19 -0.80 -28.28
N LYS A 436 3.44 -1.83 -27.48
CA LYS A 436 4.14 -3.03 -27.91
C LYS A 436 3.23 -4.24 -27.87
N TYR A 437 3.23 -5.01 -28.96
CA TYR A 437 2.60 -6.32 -28.96
C TYR A 437 3.58 -7.32 -28.33
N MET A 438 3.16 -7.93 -27.22
CA MET A 438 3.93 -8.98 -26.54
C MET A 438 3.80 -10.30 -27.30
N ASP A 439 2.60 -10.58 -27.79
CA ASP A 439 2.24 -11.71 -28.64
C ASP A 439 1.07 -11.35 -29.58
N GLU A 440 0.45 -12.35 -30.24
CA GLU A 440 -0.69 -12.13 -31.14
C GLU A 440 -1.97 -11.66 -30.41
N THR A 441 -2.05 -11.82 -29.09
CA THR A 441 -3.25 -11.60 -28.27
C THR A 441 -3.12 -10.48 -27.25
N ARG A 442 -1.90 -10.10 -26.85
CA ARG A 442 -1.60 -9.18 -25.76
C ARG A 442 -0.74 -7.99 -26.16
N VAL A 443 -1.02 -6.87 -25.52
CA VAL A 443 -0.40 -5.58 -25.75
C VAL A 443 0.08 -4.98 -24.42
N ASP A 444 1.27 -4.40 -24.44
CA ASP A 444 1.77 -3.47 -23.41
C ASP A 444 1.51 -2.04 -23.90
N LEU A 445 0.69 -1.30 -23.15
CA LEU A 445 0.43 0.12 -23.37
C LEU A 445 1.29 0.93 -22.39
N HIS A 446 2.27 1.64 -22.91
CA HIS A 446 3.14 2.50 -22.10
C HIS A 446 2.65 3.95 -22.14
N TYR A 447 2.28 4.48 -20.97
CA TYR A 447 1.78 5.84 -20.78
C TYR A 447 2.57 6.61 -19.73
N GLN A 448 2.74 7.90 -19.95
CA GLN A 448 3.07 8.86 -18.90
C GLN A 448 1.76 9.44 -18.35
N LEU A 449 1.56 9.29 -17.04
CA LEU A 449 0.34 9.68 -16.34
C LEU A 449 0.66 10.56 -15.14
N PRO A 450 -0.13 11.63 -14.89
CA PRO A 450 -0.03 12.39 -13.65
C PRO A 450 -0.45 11.50 -12.48
N LEU A 451 0.41 11.38 -11.47
CA LEU A 451 0.13 10.53 -10.29
C LEU A 451 -1.19 10.91 -9.60
N GLY A 452 -1.49 12.20 -9.48
CA GLY A 452 -2.72 12.69 -8.87
C GLY A 452 -4.02 12.28 -9.57
N GLU A 453 -3.97 11.86 -10.83
CA GLU A 453 -5.15 11.39 -11.58
C GLU A 453 -5.37 9.87 -11.48
N ILE A 454 -4.34 9.12 -11.07
CA ILE A 454 -4.41 7.64 -10.98
C ILE A 454 -4.55 7.13 -9.55
N VAL A 455 -4.31 7.97 -8.54
CA VAL A 455 -4.34 7.59 -7.12
C VAL A 455 -5.70 7.06 -6.68
N TYR A 456 -6.82 7.50 -7.31
CA TYR A 456 -8.14 7.21 -6.76
C TYR A 456 -8.77 5.90 -7.25
N ASP A 457 -9.03 5.79 -8.54
CA ASP A 457 -9.93 4.76 -9.08
C ASP A 457 -9.34 4.03 -10.29
N PHE A 458 -8.09 4.34 -10.61
CA PHE A 458 -7.50 3.90 -11.85
C PHE A 458 -7.36 2.37 -11.93
N PHE A 459 -6.98 1.72 -10.82
CA PHE A 459 -6.90 0.27 -10.74
C PHE A 459 -8.27 -0.40 -11.00
N ASP A 460 -9.29 0.07 -10.30
CA ASP A 460 -10.65 -0.44 -10.43
C ASP A 460 -11.23 -0.16 -11.82
N ALA A 461 -10.94 1.02 -12.37
CA ALA A 461 -11.34 1.39 -13.72
C ALA A 461 -10.67 0.50 -14.79
N ILE A 462 -9.38 0.17 -14.65
CA ILE A 462 -8.68 -0.78 -15.52
C ILE A 462 -9.36 -2.15 -15.44
N LYS A 463 -9.52 -2.69 -14.22
CA LYS A 463 -10.15 -4.00 -14.00
C LYS A 463 -11.59 -4.05 -14.56
N SER A 464 -12.38 -3.03 -14.29
CA SER A 464 -13.77 -2.95 -14.77
C SER A 464 -13.85 -2.90 -16.31
N ARG A 465 -13.03 -2.07 -16.97
CA ARG A 465 -13.04 -1.91 -18.43
C ARG A 465 -12.47 -3.09 -19.18
N SER A 466 -11.60 -3.87 -18.53
CA SER A 466 -10.98 -5.07 -19.09
C SER A 466 -11.64 -6.37 -18.61
N ARG A 467 -12.73 -6.31 -17.84
CA ARG A 467 -13.34 -7.48 -17.20
C ARG A 467 -12.38 -8.30 -16.33
N GLY A 468 -11.41 -7.63 -15.72
CA GLY A 468 -10.39 -8.25 -14.87
C GLY A 468 -9.14 -8.74 -15.60
N TYR A 469 -9.09 -8.66 -16.95
CA TYR A 469 -7.97 -9.20 -17.72
C TYR A 469 -6.77 -8.27 -17.87
N ALA A 470 -6.89 -6.97 -17.57
CA ALA A 470 -5.76 -6.08 -17.63
C ALA A 470 -5.12 -5.89 -16.26
N SER A 471 -3.81 -5.80 -16.26
CA SER A 471 -2.99 -5.43 -15.12
C SER A 471 -2.17 -4.19 -15.45
N TYR A 472 -1.74 -3.45 -14.43
CA TYR A 472 -0.83 -2.34 -14.63
C TYR A 472 0.18 -2.25 -13.50
N ASP A 473 1.32 -1.66 -13.84
CA ASP A 473 2.36 -1.26 -12.92
C ASP A 473 2.86 0.13 -13.30
N TYR A 474 3.48 0.84 -12.35
CA TYR A 474 3.97 2.17 -12.63
C TYR A 474 5.25 2.47 -11.85
N GLU A 475 6.10 3.30 -12.46
CA GLU A 475 7.33 3.78 -11.87
C GLU A 475 7.34 5.31 -11.83
N TRP A 476 8.01 5.86 -10.83
CA TRP A 476 8.24 7.30 -10.74
C TRP A 476 9.04 7.80 -11.96
N GLU A 477 8.48 8.76 -12.69
CA GLU A 477 9.14 9.36 -13.86
C GLU A 477 9.80 10.70 -13.51
N GLY A 478 9.10 11.57 -12.77
CA GLY A 478 9.64 12.87 -12.40
C GLY A 478 8.57 13.94 -12.21
N TRP A 479 9.02 15.19 -12.28
CA TRP A 479 8.19 16.38 -12.12
C TRP A 479 7.90 17.02 -13.46
N HIS A 480 6.62 17.17 -13.82
CA HIS A 480 6.20 17.85 -15.04
C HIS A 480 5.47 19.16 -14.74
N GLU A 481 5.75 20.19 -15.53
CA GLU A 481 5.06 21.47 -15.40
C GLU A 481 3.58 21.32 -15.76
N SER A 482 2.72 21.84 -14.89
CA SER A 482 1.27 21.74 -15.04
C SER A 482 0.55 22.98 -14.51
N LYS A 483 -0.61 23.27 -15.07
CA LYS A 483 -1.47 24.38 -14.62
C LYS A 483 -2.33 23.91 -13.46
N LEU A 484 -1.87 24.14 -12.24
CA LEU A 484 -2.55 23.72 -11.04
C LEU A 484 -3.31 24.88 -10.38
N VAL A 485 -4.42 24.56 -9.74
CA VAL A 485 -5.21 25.50 -8.95
C VAL A 485 -5.69 24.84 -7.66
N ARG A 486 -5.79 25.63 -6.59
CA ARG A 486 -6.46 25.19 -5.38
C ARG A 486 -7.96 25.34 -5.54
N LEU A 487 -8.67 24.24 -5.37
CA LEU A 487 -10.12 24.15 -5.36
C LEU A 487 -10.61 24.12 -3.92
N ASP A 488 -11.30 25.18 -3.52
CA ASP A 488 -11.83 25.33 -2.15
C ASP A 488 -13.34 25.08 -2.13
N PHE A 489 -13.84 24.53 -1.03
CA PHE A 489 -15.26 24.32 -0.81
C PHE A 489 -15.77 25.17 0.36
N LEU A 490 -16.93 25.82 0.13
CA LEU A 490 -17.58 26.64 1.14
C LEU A 490 -18.97 26.07 1.45
N LEU A 491 -19.27 25.91 2.72
CA LEU A 491 -20.57 25.52 3.22
C LEU A 491 -21.18 26.69 3.99
N ASN A 492 -22.35 27.11 3.56
CA ASN A 492 -23.04 28.29 4.11
C ASN A 492 -22.20 29.60 4.06
N GLY A 493 -21.15 29.64 3.23
CA GLY A 493 -20.19 30.74 3.11
C GLY A 493 -18.89 30.55 3.87
N ASP A 494 -18.81 29.55 4.76
CA ASP A 494 -17.62 29.23 5.54
C ASP A 494 -16.74 28.23 4.76
N PRO A 495 -15.42 28.45 4.66
CA PRO A 495 -14.51 27.51 3.98
C PRO A 495 -14.35 26.23 4.82
N VAL A 496 -14.30 25.09 4.12
CA VAL A 496 -14.01 23.78 4.70
C VAL A 496 -12.67 23.31 4.15
N ASP A 497 -11.62 23.58 4.89
CA ASP A 497 -10.22 23.29 4.53
C ASP A 497 -9.97 21.80 4.28
N ALA A 498 -10.61 20.92 5.05
CA ALA A 498 -10.53 19.47 4.91
C ALA A 498 -11.04 18.92 3.56
N LEU A 499 -11.83 19.70 2.80
CA LEU A 499 -12.29 19.35 1.45
C LEU A 499 -11.47 20.02 0.35
N SER A 500 -10.57 20.95 0.70
CA SER A 500 -9.74 21.64 -0.28
C SER A 500 -8.78 20.66 -0.97
N MET A 501 -8.55 20.87 -2.26
CA MET A 501 -7.66 20.03 -3.07
C MET A 501 -6.92 20.85 -4.13
N ILE A 502 -5.77 20.35 -4.58
CA ILE A 502 -5.04 20.89 -5.71
C ILE A 502 -5.42 20.08 -6.95
N VAL A 503 -5.84 20.74 -8.00
CA VAL A 503 -6.34 20.08 -9.22
C VAL A 503 -5.80 20.77 -10.47
N PHE A 504 -5.80 20.05 -11.58
CA PHE A 504 -5.54 20.66 -12.89
C PHE A 504 -6.62 21.69 -13.24
N ALA A 505 -6.21 22.86 -13.71
CA ALA A 505 -7.09 24.01 -13.85
C ALA A 505 -8.33 23.73 -14.74
N ASP A 506 -8.13 23.00 -15.85
CA ASP A 506 -9.22 22.72 -16.80
C ASP A 506 -10.25 21.74 -16.23
N ASN A 507 -9.85 20.89 -15.27
CA ASN A 507 -10.71 19.92 -14.60
C ASN A 507 -11.43 20.50 -13.38
N ALA A 508 -11.03 21.69 -12.90
CA ALA A 508 -11.51 22.28 -11.64
C ALA A 508 -13.04 22.45 -11.60
N TYR A 509 -13.65 22.90 -12.71
CA TYR A 509 -15.09 23.08 -12.79
C TYR A 509 -15.85 21.75 -12.69
N ALA A 510 -15.46 20.76 -13.51
CA ALA A 510 -16.13 19.46 -13.55
C ALA A 510 -16.03 18.75 -12.18
N LYS A 511 -14.83 18.73 -11.60
CA LYS A 511 -14.57 18.12 -10.28
C LYS A 511 -15.29 18.87 -9.16
N GLY A 512 -15.24 20.20 -9.15
CA GLY A 512 -15.93 21.02 -8.16
C GLY A 512 -17.46 20.86 -8.20
N ARG A 513 -18.05 20.79 -9.41
CA ARG A 513 -19.50 20.56 -9.57
C ARG A 513 -19.91 19.19 -9.04
N ARG A 514 -19.19 18.12 -9.41
CA ARG A 514 -19.47 16.75 -9.03
C ARG A 514 -19.40 16.59 -7.50
N ILE A 515 -18.39 17.18 -6.85
CA ILE A 515 -18.26 17.17 -5.38
C ILE A 515 -19.43 17.93 -4.74
N CYS A 516 -19.81 19.10 -5.25
CA CYS A 516 -20.98 19.84 -4.72
C CYS A 516 -22.27 19.03 -4.84
N GLU A 517 -22.48 18.29 -5.92
CA GLU A 517 -23.65 17.40 -6.11
C GLU A 517 -23.66 16.27 -5.07
N LYS A 518 -22.52 15.59 -4.85
CA LYS A 518 -22.40 14.52 -3.83
C LYS A 518 -22.55 15.04 -2.40
N LEU A 519 -21.95 16.17 -2.07
CA LEU A 519 -22.15 16.81 -0.76
C LEU A 519 -23.63 17.14 -0.51
N LYS A 520 -24.34 17.62 -1.53
CA LYS A 520 -25.78 17.89 -1.42
C LYS A 520 -26.61 16.64 -1.12
N GLU A 521 -26.22 15.49 -1.64
CA GLU A 521 -26.89 14.21 -1.39
C GLU A 521 -26.67 13.70 0.03
N ASN A 522 -25.45 13.91 0.58
CA ASN A 522 -25.03 13.35 1.87
C ASN A 522 -25.20 14.31 3.04
N ILE A 523 -25.34 15.62 2.80
CA ILE A 523 -25.61 16.58 3.88
C ILE A 523 -27.09 16.57 4.24
N PRO A 524 -27.46 16.30 5.51
CA PRO A 524 -28.85 16.29 5.94
C PRO A 524 -29.49 17.66 5.84
N ARG A 525 -30.80 17.70 5.54
CA ARG A 525 -31.55 18.95 5.47
C ARG A 525 -31.65 19.58 6.84
N ALA A 526 -31.25 20.85 6.94
CA ALA A 526 -31.42 21.68 8.14
C ALA A 526 -32.70 22.54 8.07
N LEU A 527 -32.94 23.31 9.11
CA LEU A 527 -34.06 24.26 9.15
C LEU A 527 -33.86 25.50 8.25
N PHE A 528 -32.65 25.64 7.68
CA PHE A 528 -32.27 26.70 6.73
C PHE A 528 -31.61 26.08 5.49
N GLU A 529 -31.49 26.88 4.45
CA GLU A 529 -30.80 26.45 3.22
C GLU A 529 -29.28 26.44 3.43
N ILE A 530 -28.62 25.38 2.99
CA ILE A 530 -27.16 25.26 3.03
C ILE A 530 -26.65 25.38 1.60
N PRO A 531 -26.09 26.52 1.19
CA PRO A 531 -25.38 26.63 -0.08
C PRO A 531 -24.03 25.91 0.03
N ILE A 532 -23.73 25.08 -0.95
CA ILE A 532 -22.47 24.38 -1.15
C ILE A 532 -21.83 25.03 -2.37
N GLN A 533 -20.61 25.51 -2.26
CA GLN A 533 -19.95 26.27 -3.31
C GLN A 533 -18.53 25.74 -3.50
N ALA A 534 -18.12 25.56 -4.75
CA ALA A 534 -16.74 25.31 -5.12
C ALA A 534 -16.13 26.62 -5.67
N ALA A 535 -14.93 26.96 -5.22
CA ALA A 535 -14.27 28.20 -5.59
C ALA A 535 -12.78 27.97 -5.96
N VAL A 536 -12.28 28.77 -6.91
CA VAL A 536 -10.87 28.84 -7.28
C VAL A 536 -10.42 30.30 -7.14
N GLY A 537 -9.39 30.55 -6.33
CA GLY A 537 -8.90 31.90 -6.08
C GLY A 537 -9.98 32.87 -5.55
N GLY A 538 -10.92 32.36 -4.74
CA GLY A 538 -12.05 33.11 -4.21
C GLY A 538 -13.24 33.29 -5.17
N LYS A 539 -13.09 32.92 -6.46
CA LYS A 539 -14.18 32.96 -7.44
C LYS A 539 -14.98 31.67 -7.42
N ILE A 540 -16.29 31.77 -7.15
CA ILE A 540 -17.20 30.63 -7.17
C ILE A 540 -17.34 30.12 -8.61
N ILE A 541 -17.02 28.85 -8.84
CA ILE A 541 -17.11 28.16 -10.13
C ILE A 541 -18.29 27.21 -10.22
N ALA A 542 -18.70 26.58 -9.09
CA ALA A 542 -19.86 25.70 -9.04
C ALA A 542 -20.65 25.95 -7.75
N ARG A 543 -21.95 25.68 -7.78
CA ARG A 543 -22.84 25.87 -6.63
C ARG A 543 -23.98 24.87 -6.66
N GLU A 544 -24.23 24.26 -5.49
CA GLU A 544 -25.42 23.48 -5.17
C GLU A 544 -26.07 23.99 -3.88
N THR A 545 -27.28 23.54 -3.59
CA THR A 545 -27.98 23.98 -2.38
C THR A 545 -28.79 22.84 -1.79
N VAL A 546 -28.54 22.53 -0.50
CA VAL A 546 -29.40 21.66 0.29
C VAL A 546 -30.62 22.47 0.75
N LYS A 547 -31.80 22.07 0.28
CA LYS A 547 -33.06 22.80 0.58
C LYS A 547 -33.42 22.67 2.05
N ALA A 548 -33.87 23.76 2.66
CA ALA A 548 -34.35 23.75 4.03
C ALA A 548 -35.55 22.79 4.24
N MET A 549 -35.63 22.18 5.43
CA MET A 549 -36.83 21.47 5.84
C MET A 549 -38.03 22.45 5.86
N ARG A 550 -39.13 22.06 5.24
CA ARG A 550 -40.37 22.81 5.28
C ARG A 550 -41.19 22.35 6.50
N LYS A 551 -41.36 23.22 7.47
CA LYS A 551 -42.39 23.06 8.47
C LYS A 551 -43.69 23.67 7.92
N ASP A 552 -44.75 22.91 7.82
CA ASP A 552 -46.03 23.43 7.37
C ASP A 552 -46.65 24.32 8.49
N VAL A 553 -46.30 25.60 8.42
CA VAL A 553 -46.82 26.60 9.38
C VAL A 553 -48.26 26.98 9.09
N LEU A 554 -48.81 26.55 7.95
CA LEU A 554 -50.16 26.82 7.50
C LEU A 554 -51.16 25.71 7.88
N ALA A 555 -50.69 24.54 8.31
CA ALA A 555 -51.52 23.39 8.67
C ALA A 555 -52.60 23.70 9.74
N LYS A 556 -52.32 24.69 10.61
CA LYS A 556 -53.28 25.15 11.65
C LYS A 556 -54.11 26.37 11.24
N CYS A 557 -54.00 26.82 9.98
CA CYS A 557 -54.77 27.97 9.49
C CYS A 557 -56.05 27.47 8.82
N TYR A 558 -57.11 27.30 9.60
CA TYR A 558 -58.46 27.06 9.09
C TYR A 558 -59.06 28.41 8.62
N GLY A 559 -59.48 28.47 7.34
CA GLY A 559 -60.17 29.63 6.77
C GLY A 559 -59.33 30.47 5.81
N GLY A 560 -59.99 31.30 5.01
CA GLY A 560 -59.42 32.05 3.88
C GLY A 560 -58.61 33.31 4.20
N ASP A 561 -58.12 33.51 5.46
CA ASP A 561 -57.33 34.71 5.81
C ASP A 561 -55.96 34.71 5.17
N ILE A 562 -55.88 35.30 3.99
CA ILE A 562 -54.67 35.44 3.15
C ILE A 562 -53.61 36.29 3.87
N THR A 563 -54.03 37.30 4.66
CA THR A 563 -53.11 38.21 5.35
C THR A 563 -52.36 37.49 6.46
N ARG A 564 -53.06 36.66 7.23
CA ARG A 564 -52.44 35.82 8.28
C ARG A 564 -51.48 34.76 7.71
N LYS A 565 -51.85 34.15 6.57
CA LYS A 565 -50.97 33.19 5.85
C LYS A 565 -49.70 33.87 5.38
N LYS A 566 -49.78 35.05 4.76
CA LYS A 566 -48.60 35.83 4.32
C LYS A 566 -47.70 36.19 5.49
N LYS A 567 -48.27 36.66 6.61
CA LYS A 567 -47.52 37.08 7.81
C LYS A 567 -46.78 35.89 8.48
N LEU A 568 -47.40 34.72 8.49
CA LEU A 568 -46.77 33.50 8.98
C LEU A 568 -45.62 33.03 8.10
N LEU A 569 -45.77 33.11 6.77
CA LEU A 569 -44.71 32.80 5.80
C LEU A 569 -43.56 33.79 5.90
N GLU A 570 -43.82 35.09 6.08
CA GLU A 570 -42.78 36.10 6.30
C GLU A 570 -41.99 35.86 7.58
N LYS A 571 -42.67 35.60 8.70
CA LYS A 571 -42.02 35.23 9.98
C LYS A 571 -41.17 33.96 9.85
N GLN A 572 -41.65 32.97 9.09
CA GLN A 572 -40.88 31.77 8.82
C GLN A 572 -39.60 32.09 7.98
N LYS A 573 -39.73 32.97 6.98
CA LYS A 573 -38.62 33.42 6.16
C LYS A 573 -37.57 34.20 6.97
N GLU A 574 -38.01 35.10 7.84
CA GLU A 574 -37.13 35.85 8.75
C GLU A 574 -36.45 34.93 9.78
N GLY A 575 -37.19 33.98 10.36
CA GLY A 575 -36.66 32.99 11.28
C GLY A 575 -35.57 32.12 10.63
N LYS A 576 -35.82 31.67 9.40
CA LYS A 576 -34.82 30.93 8.61
C LYS A 576 -33.57 31.76 8.29
N LYS A 577 -33.74 33.06 7.99
CA LYS A 577 -32.62 33.98 7.76
C LYS A 577 -31.76 34.17 9.02
N LYS A 578 -32.38 34.30 10.19
CA LYS A 578 -31.65 34.37 11.47
C LYS A 578 -30.95 33.07 11.81
N MET A 579 -31.61 31.91 11.62
CA MET A 579 -31.02 30.60 11.86
C MET A 579 -29.81 30.35 10.94
N ARG A 580 -29.86 30.82 9.69
CA ARG A 580 -28.72 30.72 8.76
C ARG A 580 -27.51 31.53 9.24
N GLN A 581 -27.73 32.67 9.89
CA GLN A 581 -26.66 33.53 10.42
C GLN A 581 -26.01 32.99 11.69
N LEU A 582 -26.73 32.15 12.44
CA LEU A 582 -26.32 31.63 13.74
C LEU A 582 -25.98 30.14 13.72
N GLY A 583 -26.38 29.44 12.66
CA GLY A 583 -26.20 27.97 12.55
C GLY A 583 -24.85 27.58 11.96
N SER A 584 -24.04 26.89 12.74
CA SER A 584 -22.92 26.13 12.22
C SER A 584 -23.44 24.90 11.47
N VAL A 585 -22.83 24.60 10.32
CA VAL A 585 -23.10 23.37 9.57
C VAL A 585 -22.04 22.37 9.93
N THR A 586 -22.41 21.32 10.67
CA THR A 586 -21.53 20.20 10.94
C THR A 586 -21.61 19.23 9.76
N LEU A 587 -20.47 18.88 9.19
CA LEU A 587 -20.38 17.86 8.15
C LEU A 587 -20.39 16.48 8.83
N PRO A 588 -21.30 15.58 8.43
CA PRO A 588 -21.22 14.20 8.90
C PRO A 588 -20.02 13.50 8.26
N SER A 589 -19.45 12.49 8.93
CA SER A 589 -18.33 11.67 8.43
C SER A 589 -18.64 11.02 7.07
N GLU A 590 -19.90 10.64 6.86
CA GLU A 590 -20.38 10.06 5.60
C GLU A 590 -20.23 11.02 4.40
N ALA A 591 -20.28 12.33 4.64
CA ALA A 591 -20.07 13.32 3.57
C ALA A 591 -18.60 13.34 3.07
N PHE A 592 -17.63 13.15 3.97
CA PHE A 592 -16.22 13.00 3.58
C PHE A 592 -15.98 11.70 2.83
N THR A 593 -16.50 10.58 3.34
CA THR A 593 -16.42 9.27 2.69
C THR A 593 -17.08 9.28 1.31
N ALA A 594 -18.21 9.98 1.14
CA ALA A 594 -18.88 10.11 -0.15
C ALA A 594 -18.06 10.91 -1.18
N VAL A 595 -17.26 11.88 -0.74
CA VAL A 595 -16.33 12.61 -1.61
C VAL A 595 -15.19 11.71 -2.05
N LEU A 596 -14.69 10.83 -1.19
CA LEU A 596 -13.65 9.84 -1.52
C LEU A 596 -14.12 8.83 -2.59
N LYS A 597 -15.40 8.43 -2.56
CA LYS A 597 -15.99 7.46 -3.50
C LYS A 597 -16.49 8.07 -4.82
N LEU A 598 -16.18 9.33 -5.08
CA LEU A 598 -16.68 10.06 -6.26
C LEU A 598 -16.27 9.45 -7.59
N ASP A 599 -15.11 8.84 -7.63
CA ASP A 599 -14.51 8.38 -8.86
C ASP A 599 -14.83 6.88 -9.14
N SER A 600 -15.37 6.14 -8.15
CA SER A 600 -15.79 4.74 -8.33
C SER A 600 -17.14 4.54 -9.05
N ASP A 601 -17.93 5.61 -9.20
CA ASP A 601 -19.27 5.56 -9.82
C ASP A 601 -19.27 6.03 -11.31
N SER A 602 -18.10 6.15 -11.98
CA SER A 602 -18.00 6.67 -13.36
C SER A 602 -17.65 5.60 -14.40
#